data_aa88dadd0e3d3cc53be289779fda96ed
#
_entry.id   aa88dadd0e3d3cc53be289779fda96ed
#
_cell.length_a   1.000
_cell.length_b   1.000
_cell.length_c   1.000
_cell.angle_alpha   90.00
_cell.angle_beta   90.00
_cell.angle_gamma   90.00
#
_symmetry.space_group_name_H-M   'P 1'
#
loop_
_entity.id
_entity.type
_entity.pdbx_description
1 polymer ?
#
loop_
_entity_poly.entity_id
_entity_poly.type
_entity_poly.pdbx_seq_one_letter_code
_entity_poly.pdbx_strand_id
1 'polypeptide(L)'
;AGAFDIFFMTRIPERQILPTPHISLYHHIREALADDNFSRLIAFMASWNFAVNLAAPFFTVYLLVMLDYDLVIVIILAVLSQSVSVLSYHMWGSIADRYSNKSVLRVAGPLFMICIFGWTFTTLPGKHLLTFPLLVILHILMGLSTSGVTLAAANIGLKLAPRGGATAYLASINIANSLAAGIAPIIGGAFVDYFAAAELSLILNWKSPGTQFSFITFDLQYWDFFFLFAFIIGIYSLHRLVLVRETGEVEEKVVVRDLITQASRDMRNLSTAGGLRFMLRFPLPGRFRHSGNGNHPPVSRTGGEGTRRSG
;
A
#
# COMPACT_ATOMS: atom_id res chain seq x y z
N ALA A 1 2.64 -22.57 -10.36
CA ALA A 1 2.09 -22.02 -9.10
C ALA A 1 0.65 -22.53 -8.88
N GLY A 2 -0.33 -22.28 -9.77
CA GLY A 2 -1.73 -22.61 -9.54
C GLY A 2 -2.07 -24.08 -9.23
N ALA A 3 -1.34 -25.05 -9.78
CA ALA A 3 -1.58 -26.47 -9.47
C ALA A 3 -1.21 -26.84 -8.02
N PHE A 4 -0.16 -26.20 -7.47
CA PHE A 4 0.21 -26.36 -6.07
C PHE A 4 -0.82 -25.73 -5.13
N ASP A 5 -1.35 -24.56 -5.49
CA ASP A 5 -2.36 -23.88 -4.69
C ASP A 5 -3.64 -24.72 -4.60
N ILE A 6 -4.10 -25.29 -5.71
CA ILE A 6 -5.25 -26.19 -5.75
C ILE A 6 -5.02 -27.44 -4.88
N PHE A 7 -3.81 -28.04 -4.97
CA PHE A 7 -3.46 -29.21 -4.16
C PHE A 7 -3.47 -28.93 -2.65
N PHE A 8 -3.01 -27.76 -2.23
CA PHE A 8 -3.06 -27.37 -0.82
C PHE A 8 -4.47 -26.99 -0.38
N MET A 9 -5.24 -26.31 -1.22
CA MET A 9 -6.64 -25.96 -0.91
C MET A 9 -7.52 -27.19 -0.68
N THR A 10 -7.35 -28.27 -1.46
CA THR A 10 -8.13 -29.51 -1.26
C THR A 10 -7.83 -30.23 0.06
N ARG A 11 -6.74 -29.86 0.76
CA ARG A 11 -6.37 -30.47 2.05
C ARG A 11 -6.78 -29.64 3.26
N ILE A 12 -7.30 -28.44 3.06
CA ILE A 12 -7.79 -27.60 4.16
C ILE A 12 -9.21 -28.09 4.50
N PRO A 13 -9.45 -28.56 5.74
CA PRO A 13 -10.80 -28.97 6.15
C PRO A 13 -11.71 -27.73 6.14
N GLU A 14 -12.65 -27.71 5.22
CA GLU A 14 -13.66 -26.65 5.16
C GLU A 14 -14.60 -26.78 6.37
N ARG A 15 -14.74 -25.66 7.08
CA ARG A 15 -15.75 -25.56 8.13
C ARG A 15 -17.12 -25.60 7.46
N GLN A 16 -17.98 -26.54 7.86
CA GLN A 16 -19.36 -26.62 7.37
C GLN A 16 -20.05 -25.28 7.67
N ILE A 17 -20.27 -24.49 6.63
CA ILE A 17 -21.05 -23.27 6.70
C ILE A 17 -22.51 -23.67 6.66
N LEU A 18 -23.26 -23.37 7.73
CA LEU A 18 -24.70 -23.49 7.72
C LEU A 18 -25.26 -22.68 6.53
N PRO A 19 -26.24 -23.27 5.78
CA PRO A 19 -26.81 -22.58 4.64
C PRO A 19 -27.41 -21.24 5.10
N THR A 20 -26.73 -20.15 4.74
CA THR A 20 -27.27 -18.80 4.93
C THR A 20 -28.35 -18.55 3.88
N PRO A 21 -29.46 -17.88 4.22
CA PRO A 21 -30.48 -17.51 3.26
C PRO A 21 -29.83 -16.76 2.08
N HIS A 22 -30.27 -17.05 0.86
CA HIS A 22 -29.80 -16.38 -0.37
C HIS A 22 -30.18 -14.88 -0.32
N ILE A 23 -29.34 -14.09 0.32
CA ILE A 23 -29.49 -12.62 0.32
C ILE A 23 -28.87 -12.12 -0.99
N SER A 24 -29.61 -11.31 -1.73
CA SER A 24 -29.15 -10.70 -2.99
C SER A 24 -27.84 -9.92 -2.79
N LEU A 25 -26.89 -10.04 -3.72
CA LEU A 25 -25.65 -9.24 -3.75
C LEU A 25 -25.94 -7.73 -3.62
N TYR A 26 -27.01 -7.28 -4.24
CA TYR A 26 -27.45 -5.89 -4.15
C TYR A 26 -27.77 -5.46 -2.70
N HIS A 27 -28.41 -6.34 -1.92
CA HIS A 27 -28.72 -6.06 -0.52
C HIS A 27 -27.44 -5.87 0.31
N HIS A 28 -26.45 -6.74 0.11
CA HIS A 28 -25.17 -6.68 0.81
C HIS A 28 -24.34 -5.43 0.43
N ILE A 29 -24.35 -5.03 -0.85
CA ILE A 29 -23.69 -3.80 -1.29
C ILE A 29 -24.38 -2.59 -0.64
N ARG A 30 -25.70 -2.58 -0.61
CA ARG A 30 -26.47 -1.51 0.03
C ARG A 30 -26.19 -1.42 1.53
N GLU A 31 -26.06 -2.54 2.20
CA GLU A 31 -25.73 -2.61 3.62
C GLU A 31 -24.32 -2.05 3.90
N ALA A 32 -23.33 -2.45 3.09
CA ALA A 32 -21.97 -1.92 3.19
C ALA A 32 -21.89 -0.41 2.94
N LEU A 33 -22.71 0.11 2.02
CA LEU A 33 -22.80 1.55 1.74
C LEU A 33 -23.60 2.32 2.79
N ALA A 34 -24.51 1.66 3.52
CA ALA A 34 -25.26 2.24 4.61
C ALA A 34 -24.43 2.37 5.91
N ASP A 35 -23.38 1.58 6.07
CA ASP A 35 -22.40 1.74 7.15
C ASP A 35 -21.54 3.00 6.87
N ASP A 36 -21.71 4.03 7.69
CA ASP A 36 -21.07 5.33 7.50
C ASP A 36 -19.54 5.24 7.46
N ASN A 37 -18.93 4.43 8.35
CA ASN A 37 -17.47 4.28 8.38
C ASN A 37 -16.95 3.45 7.22
N PHE A 38 -17.66 2.38 6.87
CA PHE A 38 -17.27 1.51 5.76
C PHE A 38 -17.48 2.18 4.41
N SER A 39 -18.54 2.96 4.25
CA SER A 39 -18.77 3.80 3.05
C SER A 39 -17.62 4.82 2.83
N ARG A 40 -17.10 5.41 3.92
CA ARG A 40 -15.90 6.27 3.84
C ARG A 40 -14.67 5.49 3.38
N LEU A 41 -14.52 4.26 3.87
CA LEU A 41 -13.43 3.38 3.42
C LEU A 41 -13.56 3.04 1.94
N ILE A 42 -14.76 2.69 1.46
CA ILE A 42 -15.02 2.43 0.01
C ILE A 42 -14.66 3.66 -0.81
N ALA A 43 -15.08 4.86 -0.38
CA ALA A 43 -14.77 6.10 -1.09
C ALA A 43 -13.27 6.40 -1.14
N PHE A 44 -12.55 6.15 -0.03
CA PHE A 44 -11.09 6.24 -0.02
C PHE A 44 -10.46 5.24 -0.99
N MET A 45 -10.83 3.96 -0.90
CA MET A 45 -10.27 2.89 -1.72
C MET A 45 -10.51 3.11 -3.21
N ALA A 46 -11.73 3.49 -3.59
CA ALA A 46 -12.08 3.77 -4.98
C ALA A 46 -11.30 4.97 -5.53
N SER A 47 -11.25 6.08 -4.79
CA SER A 47 -10.51 7.27 -5.22
C SER A 47 -9.00 7.04 -5.25
N TRP A 48 -8.46 6.23 -4.32
CA TRP A 48 -7.06 5.81 -4.32
C TRP A 48 -6.73 4.97 -5.55
N ASN A 49 -7.53 3.91 -5.79
CA ASN A 49 -7.35 3.06 -6.96
C ASN A 49 -7.49 3.84 -8.27
N PHE A 50 -8.41 4.80 -8.32
CA PHE A 50 -8.53 5.68 -9.46
C PHE A 50 -7.25 6.49 -9.68
N ALA A 51 -6.73 7.18 -8.67
CA ALA A 51 -5.51 7.98 -8.76
C ALA A 51 -4.29 7.15 -9.18
N VAL A 52 -4.12 5.97 -8.57
CA VAL A 52 -2.99 5.07 -8.89
C VAL A 52 -3.10 4.52 -10.30
N ASN A 53 -4.27 4.00 -10.71
CA ASN A 53 -4.45 3.44 -12.04
C ASN A 53 -4.55 4.50 -13.14
N LEU A 54 -4.82 5.76 -12.78
CA LEU A 54 -4.67 6.88 -13.69
C LEU A 54 -3.20 7.03 -14.11
N ALA A 55 -2.24 6.97 -13.16
CA ALA A 55 -0.82 7.23 -13.39
C ALA A 55 -0.01 5.98 -13.78
N ALA A 56 -0.28 4.83 -13.15
CA ALA A 56 0.59 3.64 -13.22
C ALA A 56 0.89 3.12 -14.64
N PRO A 57 -0.09 3.00 -15.56
CA PRO A 57 0.19 2.52 -16.91
C PRO A 57 1.12 3.46 -17.70
N PHE A 58 1.09 4.74 -17.37
CA PHE A 58 1.80 5.76 -18.11
C PHE A 58 3.25 5.96 -17.67
N PHE A 59 3.66 5.50 -16.49
CA PHE A 59 5.06 5.56 -16.09
C PHE A 59 6.00 4.84 -17.07
N THR A 60 5.60 3.64 -17.51
CA THR A 60 6.38 2.88 -18.50
C THR A 60 6.43 3.60 -19.85
N VAL A 61 5.30 4.12 -20.32
CA VAL A 61 5.22 4.86 -21.57
C VAL A 61 6.09 6.11 -21.51
N TYR A 62 6.02 6.84 -20.40
CA TYR A 62 6.84 8.03 -20.16
C TYR A 62 8.35 7.73 -20.21
N LEU A 63 8.81 6.64 -19.57
CA LEU A 63 10.21 6.23 -19.60
C LEU A 63 10.70 5.87 -21.01
N LEU A 64 9.86 5.17 -21.79
CA LEU A 64 10.23 4.69 -23.13
C LEU A 64 10.10 5.79 -24.17
N VAL A 65 9.04 6.58 -24.14
CA VAL A 65 8.70 7.53 -25.21
C VAL A 65 9.24 8.92 -24.91
N MET A 66 9.08 9.41 -23.68
CA MET A 66 9.47 10.79 -23.34
C MET A 66 10.94 10.89 -22.92
N LEU A 67 11.41 9.92 -22.11
CA LEU A 67 12.78 9.90 -21.64
C LEU A 67 13.72 9.10 -22.55
N ASP A 68 13.20 8.39 -23.56
CA ASP A 68 13.96 7.59 -24.52
C ASP A 68 14.96 6.64 -23.83
N TYR A 69 14.49 5.95 -22.77
CA TYR A 69 15.27 4.91 -22.11
C TYR A 69 15.03 3.56 -22.78
N ASP A 70 16.11 2.77 -22.86
CA ASP A 70 16.02 1.38 -23.32
C ASP A 70 15.11 0.55 -22.40
N LEU A 71 14.36 -0.40 -22.97
CA LEU A 71 13.47 -1.30 -22.24
C LEU A 71 14.19 -2.03 -21.10
N VAL A 72 15.47 -2.35 -21.25
CA VAL A 72 16.27 -3.01 -20.20
C VAL A 72 16.38 -2.12 -18.96
N ILE A 73 16.61 -0.82 -19.15
CA ILE A 73 16.67 0.14 -18.02
C ILE A 73 15.31 0.23 -17.32
N VAL A 74 14.22 0.28 -18.08
CA VAL A 74 12.84 0.31 -17.53
C VAL A 74 12.57 -0.93 -16.70
N ILE A 75 12.95 -2.12 -17.19
CA ILE A 75 12.82 -3.37 -16.46
C ILE A 75 13.66 -3.37 -15.19
N ILE A 76 14.91 -2.91 -15.24
CA ILE A 76 15.79 -2.81 -14.06
C ILE A 76 15.17 -1.92 -12.98
N LEU A 77 14.64 -0.76 -13.35
CA LEU A 77 13.97 0.15 -12.43
C LEU A 77 12.69 -0.49 -11.83
N ALA A 78 11.91 -1.20 -12.63
CA ALA A 78 10.74 -1.93 -12.15
C ALA A 78 11.12 -3.05 -11.17
N VAL A 79 12.17 -3.83 -11.47
CA VAL A 79 12.72 -4.88 -10.59
C VAL A 79 13.24 -4.28 -9.29
N LEU A 80 13.91 -3.13 -9.36
CA LEU A 80 14.35 -2.40 -8.17
C LEU A 80 13.17 -2.03 -7.26
N SER A 81 12.14 -1.41 -7.82
CA SER A 81 10.93 -1.04 -7.08
C SER A 81 10.26 -2.26 -6.44
N GLN A 82 10.12 -3.35 -7.21
CA GLN A 82 9.49 -4.57 -6.73
C GLN A 82 10.33 -5.25 -5.63
N SER A 83 11.65 -5.23 -5.74
CA SER A 83 12.56 -5.78 -4.73
C SER A 83 12.44 -5.01 -3.40
N VAL A 84 12.44 -3.69 -3.47
CA VAL A 84 12.23 -2.83 -2.29
C VAL A 84 10.85 -3.10 -1.68
N SER A 85 9.81 -3.24 -2.50
CA SER A 85 8.46 -3.56 -2.04
C SER A 85 8.44 -4.86 -1.24
N VAL A 86 9.02 -5.94 -1.76
CA VAL A 86 9.09 -7.24 -1.08
C VAL A 86 9.82 -7.15 0.26
N LEU A 87 10.96 -6.47 0.29
CA LEU A 87 11.74 -6.29 1.54
C LEU A 87 11.00 -5.46 2.58
N SER A 88 10.19 -4.49 2.14
CA SER A 88 9.48 -3.58 3.02
C SER A 88 8.19 -4.15 3.63
N TYR A 89 7.63 -5.24 3.09
CA TYR A 89 6.39 -5.84 3.62
C TYR A 89 6.50 -6.24 5.09
N HIS A 90 7.64 -6.83 5.48
CA HIS A 90 7.84 -7.24 6.88
C HIS A 90 7.84 -6.04 7.83
N MET A 91 8.47 -4.96 7.44
CA MET A 91 8.52 -3.71 8.21
C MET A 91 7.13 -3.10 8.36
N TRP A 92 6.38 -2.95 7.26
CA TRP A 92 5.02 -2.41 7.30
C TRP A 92 4.05 -3.30 8.06
N GLY A 93 4.19 -4.64 7.97
CA GLY A 93 3.42 -5.60 8.75
C GLY A 93 3.62 -5.39 10.24
N SER A 94 4.86 -5.29 10.69
CA SER A 94 5.18 -5.02 12.10
C SER A 94 4.59 -3.70 12.61
N ILE A 95 4.57 -2.66 11.79
CA ILE A 95 3.98 -1.36 12.13
C ILE A 95 2.44 -1.45 12.18
N ALA A 96 1.83 -2.14 11.20
CA ALA A 96 0.38 -2.32 11.14
C ALA A 96 -0.15 -3.11 12.35
N ASP A 97 0.58 -4.15 12.76
CA ASP A 97 0.23 -4.98 13.93
C ASP A 97 0.38 -4.19 15.24
N ARG A 98 1.38 -3.32 15.32
CA ARG A 98 1.67 -2.56 16.53
C ARG A 98 0.71 -1.37 16.74
N TYR A 99 0.28 -0.75 15.66
CA TYR A 99 -0.55 0.47 15.71
C TYR A 99 -1.89 0.25 15.00
N SER A 100 -1.97 0.61 13.72
CA SER A 100 -3.16 0.38 12.90
C SER A 100 -2.81 0.43 11.42
N ASN A 101 -3.69 -0.13 10.58
CA ASN A 101 -3.54 -0.06 9.13
C ASN A 101 -3.69 1.38 8.62
N LYS A 102 -4.62 2.16 9.22
CA LYS A 102 -4.79 3.57 8.88
C LYS A 102 -3.52 4.37 9.18
N SER A 103 -2.82 4.09 10.28
CA SER A 103 -1.54 4.75 10.59
C SER A 103 -0.47 4.46 9.55
N VAL A 104 -0.42 3.24 9.01
CA VAL A 104 0.46 2.90 7.87
C VAL A 104 0.05 3.68 6.62
N LEU A 105 -1.25 3.70 6.27
CA LEU A 105 -1.78 4.43 5.10
C LEU A 105 -1.50 5.94 5.18
N ARG A 106 -1.54 6.53 6.37
CA ARG A 106 -1.24 7.96 6.60
C ARG A 106 0.23 8.33 6.37
N VAL A 107 1.13 7.35 6.33
CA VAL A 107 2.55 7.57 5.99
C VAL A 107 2.86 7.08 4.57
N ALA A 108 2.48 5.86 4.24
CA ALA A 108 2.77 5.27 2.94
C ALA A 108 2.00 5.97 1.79
N GLY A 109 0.75 6.39 2.04
CA GLY A 109 -0.07 7.08 1.05
C GLY A 109 0.51 8.42 0.59
N PRO A 110 0.79 9.37 1.48
CA PRO A 110 1.47 10.62 1.12
C PRO A 110 2.82 10.39 0.45
N LEU A 111 3.61 9.41 0.93
CA LEU A 111 4.89 9.08 0.31
C LEU A 111 4.72 8.66 -1.16
N PHE A 112 3.71 7.84 -1.46
CA PHE A 112 3.40 7.45 -2.84
C PHE A 112 2.98 8.65 -3.69
N MET A 113 2.15 9.55 -3.15
CA MET A 113 1.73 10.75 -3.87
C MET A 113 2.90 11.71 -4.12
N ILE A 114 3.81 11.85 -3.16
CA ILE A 114 5.07 12.62 -3.36
C ILE A 114 5.89 12.01 -4.50
N CYS A 115 5.92 10.67 -4.63
CA CYS A 115 6.58 10.02 -5.75
C CYS A 115 5.91 10.37 -7.09
N ILE A 116 4.58 10.34 -7.18
CA ILE A 116 3.86 10.74 -8.42
C ILE A 116 4.21 12.19 -8.78
N PHE A 117 4.16 13.10 -7.81
CA PHE A 117 4.57 14.50 -8.02
C PHE A 117 6.04 14.61 -8.40
N GLY A 118 6.90 13.78 -7.83
CA GLY A 118 8.33 13.73 -8.12
C GLY A 118 8.67 13.40 -9.58
N TRP A 119 7.78 12.67 -10.28
CA TRP A 119 7.96 12.39 -11.70
C TRP A 119 7.98 13.64 -12.57
N THR A 120 7.23 14.68 -12.22
CA THR A 120 7.26 15.98 -12.89
C THR A 120 8.66 16.59 -12.93
N PHE A 121 9.51 16.33 -11.92
CA PHE A 121 10.87 16.88 -11.86
C PHE A 121 11.90 16.08 -12.66
N THR A 122 11.51 15.00 -13.31
CA THR A 122 12.45 14.21 -14.12
C THR A 122 12.81 14.89 -15.45
N THR A 123 12.00 15.85 -15.91
CA THR A 123 12.16 16.59 -17.16
C THR A 123 12.13 18.13 -16.98
N LEU A 124 12.35 18.67 -15.79
CA LEU A 124 12.34 20.13 -15.59
C LEU A 124 13.74 20.74 -15.64
N PRO A 125 14.03 21.63 -16.61
CA PRO A 125 13.26 22.06 -17.80
C PRO A 125 13.41 21.14 -19.02
N GLY A 126 13.97 19.97 -18.87
CA GLY A 126 14.23 18.92 -19.83
C GLY A 126 15.03 17.78 -19.22
N LYS A 127 15.40 16.76 -19.98
CA LYS A 127 16.24 15.66 -19.48
C LYS A 127 17.59 16.20 -19.04
N HIS A 128 17.94 16.00 -17.77
CA HIS A 128 19.16 16.55 -17.13
C HIS A 128 19.97 15.44 -16.44
N LEU A 129 21.18 15.79 -16.00
CA LEU A 129 22.11 14.82 -15.37
C LEU A 129 21.50 14.10 -14.14
N LEU A 130 20.64 14.78 -13.39
CA LEU A 130 19.98 14.22 -12.20
C LEU A 130 18.73 13.39 -12.51
N THR A 131 18.24 13.35 -13.76
CA THR A 131 17.06 12.55 -14.17
C THR A 131 17.19 11.10 -13.77
N PHE A 132 18.29 10.43 -14.11
CA PHE A 132 18.48 9.02 -13.77
C PHE A 132 18.61 8.75 -12.27
N PRO A 133 19.45 9.48 -11.50
CA PRO A 133 19.46 9.37 -10.04
C PRO A 133 18.09 9.59 -9.39
N LEU A 134 17.34 10.59 -9.87
CA LEU A 134 15.98 10.86 -9.37
C LEU A 134 15.04 9.69 -9.65
N LEU A 135 15.07 9.10 -10.85
CA LEU A 135 14.28 7.92 -11.18
C LEU A 135 14.59 6.73 -10.28
N VAL A 136 15.86 6.48 -9.96
CA VAL A 136 16.27 5.42 -9.03
C VAL A 136 15.66 5.68 -7.64
N ILE A 137 15.76 6.91 -7.14
CA ILE A 137 15.18 7.30 -5.84
C ILE A 137 13.65 7.12 -5.86
N LEU A 138 12.98 7.61 -6.91
CA LEU A 138 11.53 7.48 -7.05
C LEU A 138 11.10 6.01 -7.06
N HIS A 139 11.80 5.12 -7.78
CA HIS A 139 11.46 3.70 -7.80
C HIS A 139 11.67 3.02 -6.44
N ILE A 140 12.70 3.39 -5.69
CA ILE A 140 12.91 2.92 -4.31
C ILE A 140 11.74 3.38 -3.42
N LEU A 141 11.41 4.66 -3.45
CA LEU A 141 10.33 5.22 -2.62
C LEU A 141 8.95 4.68 -3.04
N MET A 142 8.72 4.48 -4.34
CA MET A 142 7.50 3.84 -4.83
C MET A 142 7.38 2.39 -4.36
N GLY A 143 8.46 1.62 -4.41
CA GLY A 143 8.47 0.26 -3.88
C GLY A 143 8.15 0.23 -2.38
N LEU A 144 8.79 1.11 -1.60
CA LEU A 144 8.54 1.25 -0.17
C LEU A 144 7.09 1.63 0.12
N SER A 145 6.55 2.64 -0.55
CA SER A 145 5.19 3.12 -0.30
C SER A 145 4.12 2.14 -0.79
N THR A 146 4.32 1.52 -1.96
CA THR A 146 3.38 0.55 -2.54
C THR A 146 3.15 -0.63 -1.59
N SER A 147 4.20 -1.20 -1.00
CA SER A 147 4.08 -2.31 -0.04
C SER A 147 3.25 -1.92 1.19
N GLY A 148 3.47 -0.73 1.74
CA GLY A 148 2.72 -0.22 2.88
C GLY A 148 1.24 -0.02 2.56
N VAL A 149 0.95 0.63 1.44
CA VAL A 149 -0.43 0.87 0.99
C VAL A 149 -1.14 -0.45 0.71
N THR A 150 -0.52 -1.35 -0.07
CA THR A 150 -1.15 -2.61 -0.45
C THR A 150 -1.48 -3.47 0.77
N LEU A 151 -0.54 -3.61 1.70
CA LEU A 151 -0.74 -4.39 2.93
C LEU A 151 -1.85 -3.77 3.80
N ALA A 152 -1.75 -2.49 4.07
CA ALA A 152 -2.69 -1.83 4.98
C ALA A 152 -4.09 -1.68 4.37
N ALA A 153 -4.20 -1.46 3.06
CA ALA A 153 -5.47 -1.41 2.34
C ALA A 153 -6.21 -2.76 2.36
N ALA A 154 -5.48 -3.87 2.16
CA ALA A 154 -6.07 -5.20 2.27
C ALA A 154 -6.59 -5.49 3.69
N ASN A 155 -5.80 -5.16 4.69
CA ASN A 155 -6.11 -5.48 6.09
C ASN A 155 -7.21 -4.60 6.68
N ILE A 156 -7.26 -3.30 6.36
CA ILE A 156 -8.25 -2.38 6.94
C ILE A 156 -9.67 -2.73 6.50
N GLY A 157 -9.85 -3.18 5.24
CA GLY A 157 -11.13 -3.66 4.73
C GLY A 157 -11.65 -4.84 5.53
N LEU A 158 -10.78 -5.81 5.81
CA LEU A 158 -11.11 -7.00 6.60
C LEU A 158 -11.40 -6.66 8.07
N LYS A 159 -10.63 -5.73 8.65
CA LYS A 159 -10.76 -5.33 10.06
C LYS A 159 -12.05 -4.54 10.34
N LEU A 160 -12.48 -3.71 9.40
CA LEU A 160 -13.68 -2.89 9.53
C LEU A 160 -14.97 -3.60 9.11
N ALA A 161 -14.87 -4.72 8.39
CA ALA A 161 -16.03 -5.50 8.02
C ALA A 161 -16.66 -6.19 9.25
N PRO A 162 -18.01 -6.22 9.36
CA PRO A 162 -18.70 -6.85 10.47
C PRO A 162 -18.50 -8.38 10.46
N ARG A 163 -18.51 -8.98 11.66
CA ARG A 163 -18.39 -10.42 11.83
C ARG A 163 -19.58 -11.12 11.16
N GLY A 164 -19.30 -12.05 10.26
CA GLY A 164 -20.31 -12.79 9.48
C GLY A 164 -20.70 -12.14 8.15
N GLY A 165 -20.38 -10.86 7.91
CA GLY A 165 -20.64 -10.14 6.67
C GLY A 165 -19.40 -9.77 5.85
N ALA A 166 -18.20 -10.16 6.30
CA ALA A 166 -16.93 -9.71 5.73
C ALA A 166 -16.82 -9.92 4.21
N THR A 167 -17.29 -11.05 3.69
CA THR A 167 -17.25 -11.37 2.25
C THR A 167 -18.01 -10.33 1.42
N ALA A 168 -19.20 -9.95 1.85
CA ALA A 168 -20.04 -8.98 1.15
C ALA A 168 -19.44 -7.56 1.18
N TYR A 169 -18.91 -7.17 2.32
CA TYR A 169 -18.23 -5.89 2.50
C TYR A 169 -16.96 -5.78 1.64
N LEU A 170 -16.13 -6.83 1.63
CA LEU A 170 -14.95 -6.91 0.77
C LEU A 170 -15.31 -6.94 -0.72
N ALA A 171 -16.39 -7.63 -1.09
CA ALA A 171 -16.91 -7.62 -2.46
C ALA A 171 -17.29 -6.19 -2.89
N SER A 172 -17.91 -5.40 -2.01
CA SER A 172 -18.26 -4.01 -2.30
C SER A 172 -17.03 -3.13 -2.54
N ILE A 173 -15.96 -3.28 -1.73
CA ILE A 173 -14.67 -2.62 -1.98
C ILE A 173 -14.10 -3.05 -3.33
N ASN A 174 -14.08 -4.35 -3.62
CA ASN A 174 -13.50 -4.87 -4.86
C ASN A 174 -14.25 -4.39 -6.11
N ILE A 175 -15.56 -4.30 -6.06
CA ILE A 175 -16.37 -3.72 -7.15
C ILE A 175 -15.99 -2.26 -7.37
N ALA A 176 -15.96 -1.45 -6.31
CA ALA A 176 -15.60 -0.04 -6.39
C ALA A 176 -14.16 0.16 -6.91
N ASN A 177 -13.22 -0.64 -6.44
CA ASN A 177 -11.83 -0.62 -6.89
C ASN A 177 -11.70 -1.03 -8.36
N SER A 178 -12.41 -2.05 -8.81
CA SER A 178 -12.37 -2.55 -10.19
C SER A 178 -12.96 -1.53 -11.16
N LEU A 179 -14.06 -0.86 -10.79
CA LEU A 179 -14.64 0.22 -11.58
C LEU A 179 -13.65 1.39 -11.70
N ALA A 180 -13.06 1.79 -10.58
CA ALA A 180 -12.07 2.87 -10.56
C ALA A 180 -10.85 2.51 -11.42
N ALA A 181 -10.31 1.30 -11.27
CA ALA A 181 -9.15 0.82 -12.02
C ALA A 181 -9.41 0.66 -13.52
N GLY A 182 -10.64 0.30 -13.91
CA GLY A 182 -11.02 0.17 -15.32
C GLY A 182 -11.26 1.52 -16.01
N ILE A 183 -11.86 2.49 -15.32
CA ILE A 183 -12.18 3.80 -15.86
C ILE A 183 -10.96 4.73 -15.89
N ALA A 184 -10.09 4.64 -14.89
CA ALA A 184 -8.97 5.57 -14.72
C ALA A 184 -8.01 5.61 -15.93
N PRO A 185 -7.54 4.49 -16.52
CA PRO A 185 -6.65 4.55 -17.68
C PRO A 185 -7.31 5.16 -18.92
N ILE A 186 -8.62 4.98 -19.10
CA ILE A 186 -9.38 5.57 -20.22
C ILE A 186 -9.38 7.09 -20.09
N ILE A 187 -9.70 7.60 -18.90
CA ILE A 187 -9.68 9.04 -18.63
C ILE A 187 -8.22 9.55 -18.72
N GLY A 188 -7.25 8.77 -18.22
CA GLY A 188 -5.84 9.10 -18.31
C GLY A 188 -5.36 9.27 -19.75
N GLY A 189 -5.71 8.35 -20.65
CA GLY A 189 -5.39 8.45 -22.07
C GLY A 189 -5.99 9.68 -22.71
N ALA A 190 -7.28 9.92 -22.51
CA ALA A 190 -7.95 11.11 -23.05
C ALA A 190 -7.34 12.43 -22.50
N PHE A 191 -6.90 12.43 -21.23
CA PHE A 191 -6.24 13.58 -20.62
C PHE A 191 -4.86 13.82 -21.25
N VAL A 192 -4.08 12.77 -21.42
CA VAL A 192 -2.77 12.82 -22.08
C VAL A 192 -2.89 13.35 -23.49
N ASP A 193 -3.89 12.90 -24.27
CA ASP A 193 -4.13 13.36 -25.63
C ASP A 193 -4.55 14.85 -25.66
N TYR A 194 -5.39 15.26 -24.72
CA TYR A 194 -5.85 16.66 -24.60
C TYR A 194 -4.71 17.64 -24.32
N PHE A 195 -3.76 17.24 -23.45
CA PHE A 195 -2.61 18.07 -23.08
C PHE A 195 -1.38 17.85 -23.96
N ALA A 196 -1.48 17.05 -25.04
CA ALA A 196 -0.35 16.70 -25.91
C ALA A 196 0.40 17.89 -26.50
N ALA A 197 -0.28 19.01 -26.72
CA ALA A 197 0.31 20.24 -27.23
C ALA A 197 0.32 21.38 -26.19
N ALA A 198 0.01 21.08 -24.91
CA ALA A 198 -0.03 22.09 -23.87
C ALA A 198 1.35 22.31 -23.26
N GLU A 199 1.73 23.56 -23.10
CA GLU A 199 2.96 24.01 -22.45
C GLU A 199 2.63 25.17 -21.50
N LEU A 200 3.18 25.11 -20.28
CA LEU A 200 3.11 26.19 -19.31
C LEU A 200 4.52 26.52 -18.85
N SER A 201 5.14 27.56 -19.45
CA SER A 201 6.49 28.00 -19.09
C SER A 201 6.46 29.30 -18.27
N LEU A 202 7.24 29.31 -17.20
CA LEU A 202 7.52 30.50 -16.40
C LEU A 202 8.93 30.98 -16.69
N ILE A 203 9.05 32.13 -17.37
CA ILE A 203 10.31 32.71 -17.76
C ILE A 203 10.62 33.91 -16.85
N LEU A 204 11.73 33.84 -16.14
CA LEU A 204 12.25 34.94 -15.33
C LEU A 204 13.25 35.76 -16.15
N ASN A 205 12.88 37.01 -16.42
CA ASN A 205 13.74 37.95 -17.13
C ASN A 205 14.38 38.92 -16.15
N TRP A 206 15.71 38.88 -16.04
CA TRP A 206 16.47 39.89 -15.30
C TRP A 206 17.06 40.91 -16.29
N LYS A 207 16.71 42.18 -16.12
CA LYS A 207 17.27 43.30 -16.90
C LYS A 207 17.98 44.27 -15.96
N SER A 208 19.25 44.55 -16.26
CA SER A 208 20.06 45.55 -15.60
C SER A 208 20.79 46.35 -16.67
N PRO A 209 21.25 47.59 -16.39
CA PRO A 209 22.09 48.34 -17.33
C PRO A 209 23.32 47.52 -17.73
N GLY A 210 23.38 47.14 -19.01
CA GLY A 210 24.49 46.33 -19.56
C GLY A 210 24.40 44.83 -19.43
N THR A 211 23.35 44.25 -18.76
CA THR A 211 23.18 42.80 -18.63
C THR A 211 21.72 42.44 -18.70
N GLN A 212 21.41 41.48 -19.57
CA GLN A 212 20.06 40.89 -19.69
C GLN A 212 20.22 39.40 -19.76
N PHE A 213 19.57 38.63 -18.85
CA PHE A 213 19.40 37.18 -18.97
C PHE A 213 17.99 36.77 -18.68
N SER A 214 17.55 35.78 -19.43
CA SER A 214 16.30 35.09 -19.24
C SER A 214 16.61 33.64 -18.92
N PHE A 215 15.97 33.09 -17.89
CA PHE A 215 16.01 31.68 -17.62
C PHE A 215 14.59 31.14 -17.40
N ILE A 216 14.38 29.97 -17.93
CA ILE A 216 13.16 29.24 -17.72
C ILE A 216 13.26 28.66 -16.31
N THR A 217 12.39 29.17 -15.43
CA THR A 217 12.37 28.74 -14.03
C THR A 217 11.52 27.48 -13.83
N PHE A 218 10.50 27.37 -14.68
CA PHE A 218 9.51 26.30 -14.59
C PHE A 218 8.93 26.06 -15.98
N ASP A 219 8.91 24.83 -16.42
CA ASP A 219 8.39 24.45 -17.71
C ASP A 219 7.62 23.14 -17.57
N LEU A 220 6.27 23.26 -17.52
CA LEU A 220 5.38 22.09 -17.50
C LEU A 220 4.95 21.79 -18.90
N GLN A 221 5.23 20.60 -19.34
CA GLN A 221 4.84 20.12 -20.67
C GLN A 221 4.03 18.84 -20.53
N TYR A 222 3.08 18.65 -21.39
CA TYR A 222 2.43 17.40 -21.74
C TYR A 222 2.21 16.42 -20.55
N TRP A 223 3.23 15.65 -20.17
CA TRP A 223 3.18 14.64 -19.10
C TRP A 223 3.14 15.22 -17.69
N ASP A 224 3.69 16.39 -17.49
CA ASP A 224 3.75 17.02 -16.18
C ASP A 224 2.36 17.41 -15.67
N PHE A 225 1.49 17.90 -16.57
CA PHE A 225 0.09 18.16 -16.24
C PHE A 225 -0.63 16.87 -15.81
N PHE A 226 -0.30 15.76 -16.44
CA PHE A 226 -0.87 14.47 -16.14
C PHE A 226 -0.48 13.97 -14.74
N PHE A 227 0.81 14.01 -14.40
CA PHE A 227 1.28 13.64 -13.06
C PHE A 227 0.75 14.57 -11.99
N LEU A 228 0.66 15.87 -12.27
CA LEU A 228 0.06 16.84 -11.36
C LEU A 228 -1.43 16.56 -11.12
N PHE A 229 -2.18 16.22 -12.17
CA PHE A 229 -3.58 15.85 -12.05
C PHE A 229 -3.78 14.57 -11.23
N ALA A 230 -2.99 13.52 -11.50
CA ALA A 230 -3.02 12.29 -10.72
C ALA A 230 -2.66 12.55 -9.25
N PHE A 231 -1.69 13.42 -8.97
CA PHE A 231 -1.32 13.86 -7.63
C PHE A 231 -2.48 14.55 -6.91
N ILE A 232 -3.19 15.48 -7.57
CA ILE A 232 -4.34 16.20 -6.97
C ILE A 232 -5.45 15.21 -6.60
N ILE A 233 -5.79 14.25 -7.47
CA ILE A 233 -6.77 13.21 -7.17
C ILE A 233 -6.30 12.33 -6.01
N GLY A 234 -5.01 12.02 -5.95
CA GLY A 234 -4.41 11.26 -4.86
C GLY A 234 -4.50 12.00 -3.52
N ILE A 235 -4.27 13.30 -3.49
CA ILE A 235 -4.46 14.13 -2.29
C ILE A 235 -5.93 14.13 -1.84
N TYR A 236 -6.88 14.23 -2.79
CA TYR A 236 -8.30 14.07 -2.46
C TYR A 236 -8.58 12.70 -1.82
N SER A 237 -8.00 11.63 -2.34
CA SER A 237 -8.13 10.30 -1.75
C SER A 237 -7.59 10.26 -0.31
N LEU A 238 -6.41 10.82 -0.05
CA LEU A 238 -5.85 10.90 1.30
C LEU A 238 -6.72 11.71 2.26
N HIS A 239 -7.37 12.78 1.76
CA HIS A 239 -8.38 13.49 2.55
C HIS A 239 -9.55 12.58 2.93
N ARG A 240 -10.02 11.71 2.02
CA ARG A 240 -11.07 10.71 2.33
C ARG A 240 -10.62 9.70 3.39
N LEU A 241 -9.33 9.31 3.40
CA LEU A 241 -8.76 8.44 4.42
C LEU A 241 -8.86 9.03 5.83
N VAL A 242 -8.70 10.36 5.97
CA VAL A 242 -8.81 11.03 7.29
C VAL A 242 -10.16 10.78 7.94
N LEU A 243 -11.23 10.68 7.14
CA LEU A 243 -12.60 10.47 7.61
C LEU A 243 -12.90 9.03 8.07
N VAL A 244 -12.07 8.05 7.67
CA VAL A 244 -12.18 6.65 8.11
C VAL A 244 -11.74 6.55 9.57
N ARG A 245 -12.43 5.75 10.37
CA ARG A 245 -12.09 5.52 11.78
C ARG A 245 -11.60 4.11 11.97
N GLU A 246 -10.44 3.95 12.59
CA GLU A 246 -9.87 2.67 12.99
C GLU A 246 -9.34 2.76 14.42
N THR A 247 -9.55 1.73 15.23
CA THR A 247 -9.00 1.67 16.60
C THR A 247 -7.49 1.45 16.58
N GLY A 248 -6.76 2.14 17.46
CA GLY A 248 -5.31 2.04 17.57
C GLY A 248 -4.54 3.02 16.68
N GLU A 249 -5.23 4.05 16.15
CA GLU A 249 -4.57 5.11 15.39
C GLU A 249 -3.53 5.85 16.23
N VAL A 250 -2.39 6.15 15.62
CA VAL A 250 -1.33 6.99 16.20
C VAL A 250 -0.95 8.09 15.23
N GLU A 251 -0.29 9.12 15.73
CA GLU A 251 0.22 10.21 14.90
C GLU A 251 1.30 9.71 13.93
N GLU A 252 1.36 10.30 12.75
CA GLU A 252 2.32 9.96 11.68
C GLU A 252 3.77 10.02 12.18
N LYS A 253 4.10 10.97 13.04
CA LYS A 253 5.44 11.15 13.62
C LYS A 253 5.94 9.91 14.37
N VAL A 254 5.03 9.19 15.04
CA VAL A 254 5.35 7.95 15.76
C VAL A 254 5.71 6.85 14.78
N VAL A 255 4.89 6.69 13.74
CA VAL A 255 5.12 5.70 12.68
C VAL A 255 6.42 5.98 11.94
N VAL A 256 6.66 7.23 11.53
CA VAL A 256 7.89 7.63 10.83
C VAL A 256 9.14 7.36 11.68
N ARG A 257 9.09 7.69 12.98
CA ARG A 257 10.20 7.41 13.90
C ARG A 257 10.49 5.91 14.03
N ASP A 258 9.46 5.09 14.16
CA ASP A 258 9.59 3.63 14.22
C ASP A 258 10.16 3.07 12.91
N LEU A 259 9.68 3.58 11.78
CA LEU A 259 10.13 3.20 10.44
C LEU A 259 11.64 3.47 10.28
N ILE A 260 12.11 4.66 10.63
CA ILE A 260 13.53 5.01 10.59
C ILE A 260 14.34 4.11 11.54
N THR A 261 13.81 3.84 12.72
CA THR A 261 14.48 3.00 13.72
C THR A 261 14.59 1.55 13.24
N GLN A 262 13.55 1.00 12.64
CA GLN A 262 13.56 -0.36 12.09
C GLN A 262 14.49 -0.45 10.88
N ALA A 263 14.39 0.47 9.92
CA ALA A 263 15.29 0.53 8.77
C ALA A 263 16.77 0.61 9.19
N SER A 264 17.08 1.40 10.22
CA SER A 264 18.44 1.51 10.77
C SER A 264 18.92 0.22 11.46
N ARG A 265 18.00 -0.53 12.09
CA ARG A 265 18.32 -1.85 12.69
C ARG A 265 18.57 -2.89 11.61
N ASP A 266 17.72 -2.92 10.59
CA ASP A 266 17.82 -3.89 9.50
C ASP A 266 19.09 -3.66 8.68
N MET A 267 19.45 -2.40 8.38
CA MET A 267 20.73 -2.07 7.73
C MET A 267 21.94 -2.49 8.56
N ARG A 268 21.90 -2.33 9.89
CA ARG A 268 22.98 -2.82 10.77
C ARG A 268 23.06 -4.35 10.78
N ASN A 269 21.92 -5.02 10.75
CA ASN A 269 21.87 -6.48 10.71
C ASN A 269 22.37 -7.03 9.36
N LEU A 270 22.14 -6.33 8.25
CA LEU A 270 22.65 -6.69 6.93
C LEU A 270 24.17 -6.54 6.80
N SER A 271 24.75 -5.58 7.50
CA SER A 271 26.21 -5.35 7.49
C SER A 271 26.99 -6.42 8.27
N THR A 272 26.33 -7.25 9.05
CA THR A 272 26.96 -8.35 9.81
C THR A 272 26.71 -9.66 9.07
N ALA A 273 27.72 -10.54 8.97
CA ALA A 273 27.63 -11.86 8.28
C ALA A 273 26.47 -12.76 8.78
N GLY A 274 25.88 -12.43 9.92
CA GLY A 274 24.65 -13.03 10.46
C GLY A 274 23.36 -12.56 9.75
N GLY A 275 23.33 -11.36 9.18
CA GLY A 275 22.15 -10.78 8.55
C GLY A 275 21.78 -11.48 7.23
N LEU A 276 22.77 -11.91 6.46
CA LEU A 276 22.54 -12.71 5.25
C LEU A 276 21.86 -14.05 5.55
N ARG A 277 22.20 -14.66 6.69
CA ARG A 277 21.55 -15.90 7.17
C ARG A 277 20.11 -15.66 7.66
N PHE A 278 19.80 -14.47 8.14
CA PHE A 278 18.45 -14.12 8.57
C PHE A 278 17.51 -13.91 7.35
N MET A 279 17.98 -13.29 6.27
CA MET A 279 17.22 -13.15 5.02
C MET A 279 16.95 -14.49 4.34
N LEU A 280 17.84 -15.45 4.47
CA LEU A 280 17.70 -16.81 3.93
C LEU A 280 16.85 -17.73 4.84
N ARG A 281 16.49 -17.32 6.03
CA ARG A 281 15.47 -17.99 6.85
C ARG A 281 14.07 -17.59 6.38
N PHE A 282 13.69 -18.09 5.21
CA PHE A 282 12.28 -18.33 4.93
C PHE A 282 11.70 -19.08 6.14
N PRO A 283 10.53 -18.69 6.65
CA PRO A 283 9.86 -19.45 7.69
C PRO A 283 9.44 -20.80 7.09
N LEU A 284 10.35 -21.76 7.12
CA LEU A 284 9.94 -23.15 7.01
C LEU A 284 8.99 -23.39 8.21
N PRO A 285 7.78 -23.94 8.00
CA PRO A 285 6.83 -24.17 9.07
C PRO A 285 7.54 -24.95 10.16
N GLY A 286 7.82 -24.26 11.28
CA GLY A 286 8.50 -24.81 12.42
C GLY A 286 7.72 -26.02 12.89
N ARG A 287 8.35 -27.19 12.96
CA ARG A 287 7.88 -28.36 13.69
C ARG A 287 7.28 -27.86 15.00
N PHE A 288 5.98 -27.99 15.14
CA PHE A 288 5.30 -27.92 16.45
C PHE A 288 6.00 -28.93 17.36
N ARG A 289 6.88 -28.45 18.19
CA ARG A 289 7.48 -29.22 19.26
C ARG A 289 6.37 -29.39 20.28
N HIS A 290 5.72 -30.56 20.23
CA HIS A 290 4.89 -31.04 21.32
C HIS A 290 5.74 -31.00 22.59
N SER A 291 5.56 -29.97 23.40
CA SER A 291 5.99 -29.94 24.78
C SER A 291 5.02 -30.80 25.58
N GLY A 292 5.20 -32.09 25.46
CA GLY A 292 4.69 -33.03 26.47
C GLY A 292 5.52 -32.87 27.71
N ASN A 293 5.07 -32.07 28.62
CA ASN A 293 5.55 -32.15 30.01
C ASN A 293 4.34 -32.34 30.91
N GLY A 294 4.01 -33.65 31.09
CA GLY A 294 3.12 -34.09 32.13
C GLY A 294 3.87 -33.94 33.48
N ASN A 295 3.45 -32.98 34.26
CA ASN A 295 3.62 -32.98 35.72
C ASN A 295 2.27 -32.50 36.31
N HIS A 296 1.37 -33.46 36.47
CA HIS A 296 0.30 -33.34 37.45
C HIS A 296 0.88 -33.75 38.81
N PRO A 297 0.81 -32.91 39.84
CA PRO A 297 1.06 -33.33 41.19
C PRO A 297 -0.04 -34.28 41.65
N PRO A 298 0.29 -35.29 42.49
CA PRO A 298 -0.67 -36.30 42.94
C PRO A 298 -1.71 -35.67 43.87
N VAL A 299 -2.97 -35.92 43.58
CA VAL A 299 -4.10 -35.62 44.46
C VAL A 299 -4.00 -36.55 45.67
N SER A 300 -3.69 -36.02 46.82
CA SER A 300 -3.79 -36.72 48.10
C SER A 300 -5.25 -37.01 48.45
N ARG A 301 -5.62 -38.28 48.36
CA ARG A 301 -6.80 -38.81 49.04
C ARG A 301 -6.55 -38.80 50.54
N THR A 302 -7.23 -37.94 51.29
CA THR A 302 -7.48 -38.14 52.68
C THR A 302 -8.96 -38.46 52.85
N GLY A 303 -9.22 -39.69 53.30
CA GLY A 303 -10.51 -40.12 53.77
C GLY A 303 -10.77 -39.61 55.20
N GLY A 304 -11.92 -39.71 55.65
CA GLY A 304 -12.44 -39.40 57.03
C GLY A 304 -13.86 -39.04 56.92
N GLU A 305 -14.76 -40.01 56.91
CA GLU A 305 -15.54 -40.46 58.11
C GLU A 305 -16.13 -39.32 58.96
N GLY A 306 -17.45 -39.27 59.00
CA GLY A 306 -18.02 -39.33 60.31
C GLY A 306 -19.08 -38.32 60.65
N THR A 307 -20.29 -38.81 60.87
CA THR A 307 -21.30 -38.40 61.91
C THR A 307 -22.20 -37.23 61.57
N ARG A 308 -23.43 -37.54 61.21
CA ARG A 308 -24.70 -37.53 62.05
C ARG A 308 -24.89 -36.28 62.92
N ARG A 309 -26.04 -35.72 62.70
CA ARG A 309 -27.12 -35.25 63.61
C ARG A 309 -27.54 -33.81 63.43
N SER A 310 -28.83 -33.75 63.12
CA SER A 310 -29.90 -33.06 63.80
C SER A 310 -29.89 -31.52 63.85
N GLY A 311 -30.97 -30.97 63.39
CA GLY A 311 -31.47 -29.64 63.60
C GLY A 311 -32.39 -29.20 62.46
#